data_a3a0e4e6b96be91eb1fcf5b8b8123d53
#
_entry.id   a3a0e4e6b96be91eb1fcf5b8b8123d53
#
_cell.length_a   1.000
_cell.length_b   1.000
_cell.length_c   1.000
_cell.angle_alpha   90.00
_cell.angle_beta   90.00
_cell.angle_gamma   90.00
#
_symmetry.space_group_name_H-M   'P 1'
#
loop_
_entity.id
_entity.type
_entity.pdbx_description
1 polymer ?
#
loop_
_entity_poly.entity_id
_entity_poly.type
_entity_poly.pdbx_seq_one_letter_code
_entity_poly.pdbx_strand_id
1 'polypeptide(L)'
;MMQNKKVAILKGVAHPVRLSIVEALAVREMCVCEIAEMFHFDRTTISKHLALMKKLGILEDRKEGLNIYYSLRIRCLPSMLACLENVVDGGYSENMSSSCKCGKLNEEER
;
A
#
# COMPACT_ATOMS: atom_id res chain seq x y z
N MET A 1 -11.74 14.29 12.78
CA MET A 1 -12.78 13.33 12.43
C MET A 1 -12.19 12.04 11.96
N MET A 2 -12.66 10.96 12.56
CA MET A 2 -12.09 9.66 12.25
C MET A 2 -12.39 9.24 10.81
N GLN A 3 -13.57 9.58 10.31
CA GLN A 3 -13.93 9.23 8.95
C GLN A 3 -13.04 9.92 7.95
N ASN A 4 -12.61 11.14 8.26
CA ASN A 4 -11.74 11.86 7.36
C ASN A 4 -10.40 11.18 7.20
N LYS A 5 -9.92 10.55 8.27
CA LYS A 5 -8.66 9.83 8.18
C LYS A 5 -8.77 8.61 7.27
N LYS A 6 -9.87 7.88 7.37
CA LYS A 6 -10.08 6.74 6.49
C LYS A 6 -10.16 7.18 5.04
N VAL A 7 -10.89 8.25 4.80
CA VAL A 7 -11.03 8.78 3.45
C VAL A 7 -9.67 9.22 2.91
N ALA A 8 -8.88 9.87 3.75
CA ALA A 8 -7.57 10.34 3.33
C ALA A 8 -6.66 9.17 2.94
N ILE A 9 -6.70 8.09 3.71
CA ILE A 9 -5.91 6.92 3.39
C ILE A 9 -6.36 6.31 2.07
N LEU A 10 -7.67 6.18 1.89
CA LEU A 10 -8.19 5.62 0.64
C LEU A 10 -7.81 6.47 -0.55
N LYS A 11 -7.91 7.79 -0.40
CA LYS A 11 -7.48 8.68 -1.48
C LYS A 11 -5.99 8.57 -1.73
N GLY A 12 -5.23 8.29 -0.67
CA GLY A 12 -3.79 8.16 -0.80
C GLY A 12 -3.38 6.97 -1.65
N VAL A 13 -4.20 5.92 -1.70
CA VAL A 13 -3.88 4.77 -2.54
C VAL A 13 -4.66 4.77 -3.84
N ALA A 14 -5.60 5.69 -4.02
CA ALA A 14 -6.43 5.72 -5.22
C ALA A 14 -5.74 6.51 -6.32
N HIS A 15 -4.59 6.00 -6.74
CA HIS A 15 -3.76 6.65 -7.75
C HIS A 15 -2.88 5.55 -8.34
N PRO A 16 -2.79 5.45 -9.68
CA PRO A 16 -2.05 4.33 -10.28
C PRO A 16 -0.63 4.18 -9.76
N VAL A 17 0.10 5.27 -9.64
CA VAL A 17 1.49 5.20 -9.18
C VAL A 17 1.53 4.77 -7.72
N ARG A 18 0.70 5.38 -6.89
CA ARG A 18 0.73 5.06 -5.47
C ARG A 18 0.26 3.65 -5.19
N LEU A 19 -0.71 3.18 -5.95
CA LEU A 19 -1.16 1.81 -5.81
C LEU A 19 -0.03 0.84 -6.17
N SER A 20 0.69 1.14 -7.23
CA SER A 20 1.83 0.31 -7.63
C SER A 20 2.92 0.32 -6.57
N ILE A 21 3.13 1.46 -5.94
CA ILE A 21 4.11 1.53 -4.87
C ILE A 21 3.72 0.62 -3.71
N VAL A 22 2.45 0.62 -3.34
CA VAL A 22 1.97 -0.26 -2.28
C VAL A 22 2.26 -1.71 -2.62
N GLU A 23 1.96 -2.10 -3.85
CA GLU A 23 2.17 -3.48 -4.27
C GLU A 23 3.64 -3.86 -4.27
N ALA A 24 4.49 -2.93 -4.69
CA ALA A 24 5.93 -3.19 -4.69
C ALA A 24 6.46 -3.34 -3.26
N LEU A 25 6.02 -2.45 -2.38
CA LEU A 25 6.50 -2.48 -1.01
C LEU A 25 5.89 -3.61 -0.19
N ALA A 26 4.83 -4.22 -0.71
CA ALA A 26 4.30 -5.42 -0.07
C ALA A 26 5.28 -6.58 -0.17
N VAL A 27 6.15 -6.56 -1.16
CA VAL A 27 7.14 -7.61 -1.35
C VAL A 27 8.36 -7.39 -0.46
N ARG A 28 8.88 -6.16 -0.46
CA ARG A 28 10.04 -5.83 0.36
C ARG A 28 10.17 -4.32 0.46
N GLU A 29 10.93 -3.87 1.44
CA GLU A 29 11.19 -2.44 1.55
C GLU A 29 12.15 -2.01 0.43
N MET A 30 12.05 -0.75 0.04
CA MET A 30 12.83 -0.23 -1.06
C MET A 30 13.20 1.22 -0.80
N CYS A 31 14.33 1.66 -1.33
CA CYS A 31 14.69 3.05 -1.25
C CYS A 31 14.10 3.82 -2.43
N VAL A 32 14.15 5.15 -2.33
CA VAL A 32 13.57 5.99 -3.38
C VAL A 32 14.15 5.67 -4.74
N CYS A 33 15.46 5.46 -4.81
CA CYS A 33 16.09 5.22 -6.10
C CYS A 33 15.62 3.91 -6.73
N GLU A 34 15.41 2.89 -5.91
CA GLU A 34 14.90 1.62 -6.43
C GLU A 34 13.49 1.76 -6.97
N ILE A 35 12.67 2.51 -6.24
CA ILE A 35 11.29 2.69 -6.66
C ILE A 35 11.23 3.51 -7.94
N ALA A 36 12.00 4.58 -8.00
CA ALA A 36 12.02 5.44 -9.18
C ALA A 36 12.47 4.66 -10.41
N GLU A 37 13.48 3.84 -10.24
CA GLU A 37 13.98 3.05 -11.36
C GLU A 37 12.96 2.01 -11.82
N MET A 38 12.29 1.39 -10.86
CA MET A 38 11.32 0.36 -11.19
C MET A 38 10.18 0.91 -12.04
N PHE A 39 9.72 2.11 -11.74
CA PHE A 39 8.58 2.69 -12.43
C PHE A 39 8.97 3.67 -13.52
N HIS A 40 10.27 3.90 -13.71
CA HIS A 40 10.77 4.82 -14.74
C HIS A 40 10.27 6.25 -14.54
N PHE A 41 10.13 6.65 -13.30
CA PHE A 41 9.79 8.02 -12.95
C PHE A 41 11.01 8.69 -12.33
N ASP A 42 11.04 10.02 -12.38
CA ASP A 42 12.13 10.73 -11.75
C ASP A 42 11.95 10.69 -10.24
N ARG A 43 13.07 10.88 -9.55
CA ARG A 43 13.05 10.77 -8.09
C ARG A 43 12.17 11.82 -7.44
N THR A 44 12.10 13.00 -8.03
CA THR A 44 11.29 14.07 -7.46
C THR A 44 9.82 13.68 -7.42
N THR A 45 9.32 13.11 -8.52
CA THR A 45 7.94 12.68 -8.58
C THR A 45 7.67 11.59 -7.58
N ILE A 46 8.55 10.59 -7.53
CA ILE A 46 8.38 9.49 -6.59
C ILE A 46 8.45 9.97 -5.15
N SER A 47 9.39 10.88 -4.87
CA SER A 47 9.53 11.40 -3.52
C SER A 47 8.27 12.10 -3.03
N LYS A 48 7.60 12.80 -3.92
CA LYS A 48 6.36 13.50 -3.55
C LYS A 48 5.28 12.51 -3.18
N HIS A 49 5.17 11.43 -3.95
CA HIS A 49 4.18 10.39 -3.64
C HIS A 49 4.51 9.73 -2.32
N LEU A 50 5.79 9.41 -2.09
CA LEU A 50 6.19 8.74 -0.87
C LEU A 50 5.97 9.62 0.35
N ALA A 51 6.28 10.91 0.21
CA ALA A 51 6.08 11.84 1.32
C ALA A 51 4.60 11.93 1.72
N LEU A 52 3.73 11.99 0.71
CA LEU A 52 2.30 12.03 0.99
C LEU A 52 1.83 10.77 1.67
N MET A 53 2.26 9.63 1.14
CA MET A 53 1.83 8.35 1.70
C MET A 53 2.34 8.17 3.12
N LYS A 54 3.55 8.64 3.39
CA LYS A 54 4.09 8.59 4.74
C LYS A 54 3.28 9.48 5.68
N LYS A 55 2.94 10.68 5.20
CA LYS A 55 2.16 11.61 6.00
C LYS A 55 0.80 11.03 6.36
N LEU A 56 0.21 10.27 5.45
CA LEU A 56 -1.08 9.66 5.67
C LEU A 56 -1.03 8.40 6.54
N GLY A 57 0.18 7.95 6.88
CA GLY A 57 0.32 6.76 7.68
C GLY A 57 0.29 5.46 6.90
N ILE A 58 0.34 5.54 5.59
CA ILE A 58 0.36 4.34 4.75
C ILE A 58 1.74 3.69 4.76
N LEU A 59 2.77 4.52 4.74
CA LEU A 59 4.15 4.06 4.71
C LEU A 59 4.90 4.53 5.93
N GLU A 60 5.97 3.83 6.23
CA GLU A 60 6.95 4.28 7.19
C GLU A 60 8.32 4.17 6.55
N ASP A 61 9.30 4.86 7.13
CA ASP A 61 10.62 4.87 6.53
C ASP A 61 11.66 4.66 7.61
N ARG A 62 12.86 4.29 7.17
CA ARG A 62 14.01 4.25 8.04
C ARG A 62 15.21 4.69 7.24
N LYS A 63 16.11 5.36 7.91
CA LYS A 63 17.30 5.85 7.26
C LYS A 63 18.45 4.89 7.50
N GLU A 64 19.17 4.59 6.45
CA GLU A 64 20.34 3.74 6.56
C GLU A 64 21.43 4.34 5.69
N GLY A 65 22.43 4.90 6.34
CA GLY A 65 23.47 5.62 5.60
C GLY A 65 22.89 6.82 4.87
N LEU A 66 23.12 6.87 3.59
CA LEU A 66 22.61 7.96 2.76
C LEU A 66 21.26 7.65 2.14
N ASN A 67 20.74 6.47 2.38
CA ASN A 67 19.51 6.03 1.75
C ASN A 67 18.38 6.02 2.76
N ILE A 68 17.17 6.25 2.24
CA ILE A 68 15.95 6.14 3.03
C ILE A 68 15.13 5.01 2.43
N TYR A 69 14.81 4.03 3.26
CA TYR A 69 14.04 2.88 2.83
C TYR A 69 12.61 3.01 3.31
N TYR A 70 11.69 2.72 2.42
CA TYR A 70 10.26 2.80 2.73
C TYR A 70 9.67 1.41 2.82
N SER A 71 8.69 1.26 3.69
CA SER A 71 7.97 0.01 3.84
C SER A 71 6.52 0.32 4.19
N LEU A 72 5.67 -0.69 4.07
CA LEU A 72 4.26 -0.53 4.38
C LEU A 72 4.05 -0.49 5.89
N ARG A 73 3.35 0.53 6.33
CA ARG A 73 2.92 0.60 7.72
C ARG A 73 1.57 -0.10 7.91
N ILE A 74 0.69 0.03 6.91
CA ILE A 74 -0.60 -0.65 6.95
C ILE A 74 -0.44 -2.01 6.31
N ARG A 75 -0.20 -3.01 7.13
CA ARG A 75 0.19 -4.32 6.63
C ARG A 75 -0.94 -5.12 6.02
N CYS A 76 -2.17 -4.77 6.33
CA CYS A 76 -3.31 -5.47 5.75
C CYS A 76 -3.72 -4.90 4.40
N LEU A 77 -3.10 -3.80 3.99
CA LEU A 77 -3.48 -3.15 2.74
C LEU A 77 -3.36 -4.06 1.53
N PRO A 78 -2.27 -4.82 1.36
CA PRO A 78 -2.19 -5.71 0.20
C PRO A 78 -3.32 -6.73 0.14
N SER A 79 -3.77 -7.21 1.29
CA SER A 79 -4.90 -8.15 1.31
C SER A 79 -6.17 -7.50 0.82
N MET A 80 -6.40 -6.26 1.19
CA MET A 80 -7.56 -5.53 0.71
C MET A 80 -7.51 -5.36 -0.80
N LEU A 81 -6.33 -5.05 -1.31
CA LEU A 81 -6.17 -4.86 -2.75
C LEU A 81 -6.32 -6.17 -3.51
N ALA A 82 -5.92 -7.28 -2.90
CA ALA A 82 -6.10 -8.58 -3.53
C ALA A 82 -7.57 -8.88 -3.73
N CYS A 83 -8.42 -8.49 -2.78
CA CYS A 83 -9.86 -8.67 -2.93
C CYS A 83 -10.37 -7.89 -4.14
N LEU A 84 -9.89 -6.66 -4.29
CA LEU A 84 -10.32 -5.85 -5.43
C LEU A 84 -9.86 -6.46 -6.74
N GLU A 85 -8.67 -7.03 -6.74
CA GLU A 85 -8.14 -7.64 -7.94
C GLU A 85 -8.99 -8.80 -8.40
N ASN A 86 -9.48 -9.59 -7.45
CA ASN A 86 -10.35 -10.70 -7.77
C ASN A 86 -11.62 -10.24 -8.46
N VAL A 87 -12.18 -9.12 -8.00
CA VAL A 87 -13.38 -8.58 -8.60
C VAL A 87 -13.10 -8.11 -10.02
N VAL A 88 -12.00 -7.37 -10.19
CA VAL A 88 -11.65 -6.81 -11.50
C VAL A 88 -11.42 -7.92 -12.53
N ASP A 89 -10.79 -9.00 -12.10
CA ASP A 89 -10.50 -10.11 -13.00
C ASP A 89 -11.71 -10.99 -13.28
N GLY A 90 -12.84 -10.64 -12.71
CA GLY A 90 -14.05 -11.43 -12.91
C GLY A 90 -14.07 -12.71 -12.11
N GLY A 91 -13.16 -12.84 -11.16
CA GLY A 91 -13.10 -14.02 -10.32
C GLY A 91 -13.89 -13.91 -9.04
N TYR A 92 -14.75 -12.93 -8.95
CA TYR A 92 -15.54 -12.75 -7.76
C TYR A 92 -16.45 -13.94 -7.53
N SER A 93 -16.47 -14.43 -6.32
CA SER A 93 -17.31 -15.56 -5.97
C SER A 93 -17.71 -15.42 -4.51
N GLU A 94 -18.57 -16.33 -4.09
CA GLU A 94 -19.03 -16.33 -2.73
C GLU A 94 -17.90 -16.63 -1.75
N ASN A 95 -16.85 -17.23 -2.24
CA ASN A 95 -15.73 -17.59 -1.39
C ASN A 95 -14.76 -16.45 -1.19
N MET A 96 -15.06 -15.33 -1.77
CA MET A 96 -14.14 -14.21 -1.71
C MET A 96 -13.84 -13.77 -0.30
N SER A 97 -14.84 -13.83 0.55
CA SER A 97 -14.64 -13.39 1.92
C SER A 97 -13.61 -14.25 2.65
N SER A 98 -13.51 -15.50 2.27
CA SER A 98 -12.57 -16.38 2.94
C SER A 98 -11.13 -16.10 2.53
N SER A 99 -10.93 -15.42 1.42
CA SER A 99 -9.57 -15.08 1.02
C SER A 99 -9.11 -13.76 1.61
N CYS A 100 -9.98 -13.06 2.30
CA CYS A 100 -9.60 -11.81 2.96
C CYS A 100 -9.02 -12.13 4.33
N LYS A 101 -7.73 -11.97 4.46
CA LYS A 101 -7.05 -12.33 5.69
C LYS A 101 -7.49 -11.47 6.87
N CYS A 102 -7.85 -10.25 6.59
CA CYS A 102 -8.27 -9.36 7.66
C CYS A 102 -9.52 -9.87 8.35
N GLY A 103 -10.46 -10.38 7.56
CA GLY A 103 -11.67 -10.93 8.12
C GLY A 103 -11.39 -12.13 8.98
N LYS A 104 -10.47 -12.97 8.56
CA LYS A 104 -10.14 -14.15 9.33
C LYS A 104 -9.54 -13.79 10.66
N LEU A 105 -8.70 -12.78 10.69
CA LEU A 105 -8.09 -12.35 11.93
C LEU A 105 -9.15 -11.91 12.93
N ASN A 106 -10.14 -11.21 12.46
CA ASN A 106 -11.21 -10.77 13.34
C ASN A 106 -11.95 -11.94 13.94
N GLU A 107 -12.16 -12.96 13.14
CA GLU A 107 -12.84 -14.14 13.63
C GLU A 107 -12.06 -14.88 14.68
N GLU A 108 -10.77 -14.91 14.51
CA GLU A 108 -9.92 -15.62 15.45
C GLU A 108 -9.87 -14.95 16.80
N GLU A 109 -10.06 -13.67 16.83
CA GLU A 109 -10.01 -12.94 18.08
C GLU A 109 -11.21 -13.25 18.96
N ARG A 110 -12.25 -13.76 18.39
CA ARG A 110 -13.40 -14.14 19.19
C ARG A 110 -13.18 -15.46 19.87
#